data_3021b7f685b6429fae9c09f0de658909
#
_entry.id   3021b7f685b6429fae9c09f0de658909
#
_cell.length_a   1.000
_cell.length_b   1.000
_cell.length_c   1.000
_cell.angle_alpha   90.00
_cell.angle_beta   90.00
_cell.angle_gamma   90.00
#
_symmetry.space_group_name_H-M   'P 1'
#
loop_
_entity.id
_entity.type
_entity.pdbx_description
1 polymer ?
#
loop_
_entity_poly.entity_id
_entity_poly.type
_entity_poly.pdbx_seq_one_letter_code
_entity_poly.pdbx_strand_id
1 'polypeptide(L)'
;MRMPGAAKPGLHHPKPVVTPVTPQQGDNDQTLRALHDELARSQERLSIPGAEKPFHIQYQLLDIDARTITTSFGALLSSTKTRSRFMLATIRVGDYHLDSSNFVSDEAFRGFLGSAGQVGIDRDYNSLRQDLWLSTDQAYKEALTQMSVKRAFLRSLTKPPEIDDFSKTAAVVQVEPRLEPDWTSRNWEDEARAVSKAVRGNPELKDSRVTYYLIYTTYYLLTSEGTQIRVSRSFAAIEGGMDALADDGMEVQNYYAKYVGRPADLPSAEEASKALAAAGNELVALRSSPLVPDYTGPMLFDAPAAGSLLAQILTPSLSGARGPLSMLPRFDEMMQGLGGRSEWTGRVGTRVLPNGVSLVDDPTVGAYQGKPVIGGYDVDDEGVRAQRVAIVDNGILKDLLMSRRPGPEFYASNGHARSALLSDTHPLPSNLIFESNAAESPADLKKKFLSLCKDDGHDWCIEVRRMDNPAISSVRQEDFNETVGALAAGISSGERLPLVLYRVYVSDGHEELVRGGLLNGLNLRSIRNLAGVGNDGTVFDYLENPAEGFAGTALGAFGSAQAGIPSSIVAPSLLLEEGEVRGFHGEPRRLPLVTEPPLN
;
A
#
# COMPACT_ATOMS: atom_id res chain seq x y z
N MET A 1 3.01 14.46 -53.13
CA MET A 1 3.92 13.30 -52.96
C MET A 1 3.48 12.59 -51.69
N ARG A 2 2.74 11.50 -51.80
CA ARG A 2 2.30 10.69 -50.62
C ARG A 2 3.38 9.65 -50.33
N MET A 3 3.86 9.59 -49.11
CA MET A 3 4.74 8.50 -48.66
C MET A 3 3.89 7.24 -48.39
N PRO A 4 4.38 6.04 -48.73
CA PRO A 4 3.66 4.81 -48.47
C PRO A 4 3.79 4.39 -47.00
N GLY A 5 2.66 3.97 -46.43
CA GLY A 5 2.58 3.46 -45.05
C GLY A 5 3.39 2.17 -44.86
N ALA A 6 4.16 2.12 -43.82
CA ALA A 6 4.85 0.92 -43.38
C ALA A 6 3.85 -0.12 -42.86
N ALA A 7 3.84 -1.29 -43.48
CA ALA A 7 3.07 -2.44 -43.05
C ALA A 7 3.61 -2.95 -41.70
N LYS A 8 2.72 -3.12 -40.71
CA LYS A 8 3.03 -3.76 -39.44
C LYS A 8 3.43 -5.23 -39.70
N PRO A 9 4.54 -5.73 -39.15
CA PRO A 9 4.86 -7.16 -39.27
C PRO A 9 3.87 -7.97 -38.43
N GLY A 10 3.15 -8.87 -39.07
CA GLY A 10 2.31 -9.87 -38.42
C GLY A 10 3.17 -10.82 -37.58
N LEU A 11 3.16 -10.68 -36.28
CA LEU A 11 3.77 -11.61 -35.34
C LEU A 11 2.92 -12.89 -35.27
N HIS A 12 3.35 -13.94 -35.98
CA HIS A 12 2.88 -15.29 -35.76
C HIS A 12 3.43 -15.76 -34.40
N HIS A 13 2.59 -15.74 -33.35
CA HIS A 13 2.91 -16.33 -32.07
C HIS A 13 2.60 -17.83 -32.12
N PRO A 14 3.55 -18.73 -31.79
CA PRO A 14 3.28 -20.14 -31.60
C PRO A 14 2.27 -20.30 -30.44
N LYS A 15 1.33 -21.25 -30.59
CA LYS A 15 0.43 -21.63 -29.49
C LYS A 15 1.29 -22.02 -28.29
N PRO A 16 1.01 -21.54 -27.08
CA PRO A 16 1.74 -21.95 -25.90
C PRO A 16 1.60 -23.47 -25.73
N VAL A 17 2.70 -24.17 -25.78
CA VAL A 17 2.78 -25.57 -25.42
C VAL A 17 2.83 -25.60 -23.91
N VAL A 18 1.73 -26.00 -23.26
CA VAL A 18 1.71 -26.30 -21.83
C VAL A 18 2.66 -27.49 -21.62
N THR A 19 3.87 -27.21 -21.23
CA THR A 19 4.79 -28.28 -20.79
C THR A 19 4.29 -28.76 -19.42
N PRO A 20 3.96 -30.05 -19.25
CA PRO A 20 3.59 -30.56 -17.92
C PRO A 20 4.79 -30.31 -17.00
N VAL A 21 4.61 -29.52 -15.96
CA VAL A 21 5.63 -29.36 -14.94
C VAL A 21 5.65 -30.65 -14.14
N THR A 22 6.70 -31.41 -14.30
CA THR A 22 6.99 -32.55 -13.43
C THR A 22 7.30 -31.93 -12.04
N PRO A 23 6.54 -32.28 -10.98
CA PRO A 23 6.88 -31.86 -9.63
C PRO A 23 8.34 -32.18 -9.38
N GLN A 24 9.10 -31.26 -8.75
CA GLN A 24 10.45 -31.58 -8.31
C GLN A 24 10.38 -32.88 -7.51
N GLN A 25 11.27 -33.82 -7.82
CA GLN A 25 11.29 -35.16 -7.23
C GLN A 25 11.35 -35.02 -5.70
N GLY A 26 10.23 -35.34 -5.00
CA GLY A 26 10.05 -35.17 -3.54
C GLY A 26 9.05 -34.11 -3.07
N ASP A 27 8.51 -33.27 -3.97
CA ASP A 27 7.47 -32.29 -3.59
C ASP A 27 6.07 -32.89 -3.75
N ASN A 28 5.46 -33.28 -2.61
CA ASN A 28 4.11 -33.83 -2.53
C ASN A 28 3.02 -32.76 -2.32
N ASP A 29 3.20 -31.53 -2.86
CA ASP A 29 2.23 -30.46 -2.71
C ASP A 29 0.89 -30.78 -3.41
N GLN A 30 -0.05 -31.26 -2.60
CA GLN A 30 -1.40 -31.59 -3.05
C GLN A 30 -2.16 -30.36 -3.56
N THR A 31 -1.87 -29.16 -3.01
CA THR A 31 -2.49 -27.91 -3.40
C THR A 31 -2.08 -27.54 -4.83
N LEU A 32 -0.77 -27.53 -5.11
CA LEU A 32 -0.27 -27.21 -6.44
C LEU A 32 -0.77 -28.21 -7.49
N ARG A 33 -0.82 -29.50 -7.13
CA ARG A 33 -1.36 -30.56 -7.99
C ARG A 33 -2.85 -30.38 -8.26
N ALA A 34 -3.65 -30.05 -7.22
CA ALA A 34 -5.07 -29.82 -7.38
C ALA A 34 -5.38 -28.64 -8.32
N LEU A 35 -4.65 -27.53 -8.15
CA LEU A 35 -4.75 -26.35 -9.00
C LEU A 35 -4.40 -26.67 -10.45
N HIS A 36 -3.30 -27.40 -10.69
CA HIS A 36 -2.86 -27.82 -12.01
C HIS A 36 -3.88 -28.72 -12.71
N ASP A 37 -4.33 -29.79 -12.03
CA ASP A 37 -5.22 -30.76 -12.63
C ASP A 37 -6.62 -30.16 -12.90
N GLU A 38 -7.08 -29.23 -12.04
CA GLU A 38 -8.35 -28.56 -12.28
C GLU A 38 -8.24 -27.50 -13.40
N LEU A 39 -7.11 -26.82 -13.50
CA LEU A 39 -6.83 -25.91 -14.62
C LEU A 39 -6.85 -26.64 -15.96
N ALA A 40 -6.15 -27.78 -16.05
CA ALA A 40 -6.15 -28.61 -17.25
C ALA A 40 -7.56 -29.11 -17.61
N ARG A 41 -8.33 -29.59 -16.62
CA ARG A 41 -9.72 -30.00 -16.82
C ARG A 41 -10.60 -28.84 -17.32
N SER A 42 -10.43 -27.65 -16.74
CA SER A 42 -11.21 -26.48 -17.13
C SER A 42 -10.88 -26.01 -18.53
N GLN A 43 -9.62 -25.98 -18.93
CA GLN A 43 -9.21 -25.69 -20.31
C GLN A 43 -9.84 -26.64 -21.33
N GLU A 44 -9.97 -27.92 -21.01
CA GLU A 44 -10.56 -28.92 -21.89
C GLU A 44 -12.09 -28.84 -21.93
N ARG A 45 -12.75 -28.68 -20.77
CA ARG A 45 -14.18 -28.96 -20.60
C ARG A 45 -15.06 -27.75 -20.32
N LEU A 46 -14.48 -26.62 -19.89
CA LEU A 46 -15.28 -25.46 -19.50
C LEU A 46 -15.92 -24.81 -20.75
N SER A 47 -17.19 -25.12 -20.95
CA SER A 47 -17.98 -24.53 -22.03
C SER A 47 -19.47 -24.66 -21.75
N ILE A 48 -20.22 -23.65 -22.16
CA ILE A 48 -21.69 -23.65 -22.18
C ILE A 48 -22.11 -23.63 -23.66
N PRO A 49 -23.02 -24.50 -24.10
CA PRO A 49 -23.50 -24.50 -25.50
C PRO A 49 -24.02 -23.14 -25.91
N GLY A 50 -23.48 -22.59 -27.00
CA GLY A 50 -23.86 -21.28 -27.53
C GLY A 50 -23.22 -20.09 -26.85
N ALA A 51 -22.39 -20.27 -25.83
CA ALA A 51 -21.62 -19.23 -25.17
C ALA A 51 -20.14 -19.22 -25.61
N GLU A 52 -19.46 -18.09 -25.42
CA GLU A 52 -18.03 -17.95 -25.69
C GLU A 52 -17.21 -18.74 -24.70
N LYS A 53 -16.16 -19.42 -25.19
CA LYS A 53 -15.22 -20.12 -24.31
C LYS A 53 -14.29 -19.12 -23.62
N PRO A 54 -13.80 -19.44 -22.40
CA PRO A 54 -12.74 -18.67 -21.78
C PRO A 54 -11.49 -18.67 -22.66
N PHE A 55 -10.85 -17.48 -22.81
CA PHE A 55 -9.52 -17.39 -23.41
C PHE A 55 -8.42 -17.35 -22.36
N HIS A 56 -8.77 -16.94 -21.12
CA HIS A 56 -7.86 -16.90 -19.98
C HIS A 56 -8.54 -17.46 -18.72
N ILE A 57 -7.86 -18.36 -18.04
CA ILE A 57 -8.24 -18.95 -16.76
C ILE A 57 -7.08 -18.77 -15.81
N GLN A 58 -7.36 -18.26 -14.61
CA GLN A 58 -6.36 -18.02 -13.57
C GLN A 58 -6.88 -18.55 -12.24
N TYR A 59 -6.04 -19.31 -11.56
CA TYR A 59 -6.28 -19.76 -10.19
C TYR A 59 -5.25 -19.17 -9.26
N GLN A 60 -5.71 -18.56 -8.20
CA GLN A 60 -4.90 -18.02 -7.12
C GLN A 60 -5.31 -18.69 -5.81
N LEU A 61 -4.34 -19.01 -4.97
CA LEU A 61 -4.56 -19.49 -3.62
C LEU A 61 -3.52 -18.86 -2.69
N LEU A 62 -3.97 -18.43 -1.52
CA LEU A 62 -3.13 -17.81 -0.51
C LEU A 62 -3.33 -18.53 0.82
N ASP A 63 -2.31 -19.22 1.28
CA ASP A 63 -2.20 -19.75 2.63
C ASP A 63 -1.56 -18.69 3.53
N ILE A 64 -2.18 -18.43 4.70
CA ILE A 64 -1.68 -17.50 5.70
C ILE A 64 -1.60 -18.22 7.03
N ASP A 65 -0.41 -18.29 7.61
CA ASP A 65 -0.18 -18.67 8.99
C ASP A 65 0.27 -17.41 9.75
N ALA A 66 -0.50 -16.95 10.72
CA ALA A 66 -0.23 -15.73 11.45
C ALA A 66 -0.25 -15.94 12.97
N ARG A 67 0.64 -15.23 13.67
CA ARG A 67 0.60 -15.08 15.11
C ARG A 67 0.54 -13.60 15.45
N THR A 68 -0.47 -13.22 16.24
CA THR A 68 -0.66 -11.85 16.72
C THR A 68 -0.62 -11.84 18.24
N ILE A 69 0.23 -11.00 18.82
CA ILE A 69 0.41 -10.86 20.26
C ILE A 69 0.19 -9.39 20.60
N THR A 70 -0.80 -9.10 21.41
CA THR A 70 -1.15 -7.74 21.84
C THR A 70 -0.96 -7.60 23.34
N THR A 71 -0.27 -6.53 23.72
CA THR A 71 0.06 -6.23 25.13
C THR A 71 -0.22 -4.74 25.41
N SER A 72 -0.46 -4.42 26.68
CA SER A 72 -0.64 -3.05 27.16
C SER A 72 0.03 -2.91 28.52
N PHE A 73 0.89 -1.92 28.71
CA PHE A 73 1.61 -1.64 29.96
C PHE A 73 2.27 -2.88 30.63
N GLY A 74 2.77 -3.82 29.84
CA GLY A 74 3.38 -5.07 30.29
C GLY A 74 2.40 -6.22 30.54
N ALA A 75 1.08 -5.99 30.41
CA ALA A 75 0.06 -7.05 30.48
C ALA A 75 -0.24 -7.63 29.10
N LEU A 76 -0.41 -8.95 29.01
CA LEU A 76 -0.88 -9.61 27.80
C LEU A 76 -2.39 -9.40 27.65
N LEU A 77 -2.82 -8.83 26.53
CA LEU A 77 -4.23 -8.72 26.17
C LEU A 77 -4.69 -9.93 25.36
N SER A 78 -3.90 -10.32 24.37
CA SER A 78 -4.20 -11.49 23.53
C SER A 78 -2.93 -12.08 22.93
N SER A 79 -2.96 -13.39 22.67
CA SER A 79 -1.97 -14.10 21.86
C SER A 79 -2.70 -15.15 21.05
N THR A 80 -2.82 -14.92 19.75
CA THR A 80 -3.58 -15.77 18.85
C THR A 80 -2.69 -16.32 17.75
N LYS A 81 -2.94 -17.57 17.37
CA LYS A 81 -2.42 -18.16 16.14
C LYS A 81 -3.60 -18.45 15.24
N THR A 82 -3.52 -17.95 14.03
CA THR A 82 -4.55 -18.17 13.02
C THR A 82 -3.94 -18.81 11.79
N ARG A 83 -4.71 -19.65 11.15
CA ARG A 83 -4.43 -20.19 9.83
C ARG A 83 -5.63 -19.91 8.95
N SER A 84 -5.40 -19.36 7.78
CA SER A 84 -6.45 -19.05 6.83
C SER A 84 -6.00 -19.42 5.42
N ARG A 85 -6.96 -19.81 4.61
CA ARG A 85 -6.75 -20.12 3.20
C ARG A 85 -7.78 -19.37 2.38
N PHE A 86 -7.31 -18.64 1.38
CA PHE A 86 -8.17 -17.93 0.44
C PHE A 86 -7.93 -18.44 -0.97
N MET A 87 -8.97 -18.44 -1.78
CA MET A 87 -8.92 -18.90 -3.16
C MET A 87 -9.70 -17.95 -4.06
N LEU A 88 -9.17 -17.71 -5.26
CA LEU A 88 -9.82 -16.93 -6.30
C LEU A 88 -9.65 -17.61 -7.66
N ALA A 89 -10.76 -17.81 -8.36
CA ALA A 89 -10.78 -18.21 -9.75
C ALA A 89 -11.16 -17.00 -10.61
N THR A 90 -10.30 -16.61 -11.54
CA THR A 90 -10.57 -15.52 -12.49
C THR A 90 -10.70 -16.07 -13.88
N ILE A 91 -11.84 -15.82 -14.51
CA ILE A 91 -12.16 -16.27 -15.86
C ILE A 91 -12.37 -15.05 -16.75
N ARG A 92 -11.75 -15.06 -17.94
CA ARG A 92 -11.96 -14.02 -18.95
C ARG A 92 -12.51 -14.63 -20.22
N VAL A 93 -13.59 -14.01 -20.75
CA VAL A 93 -14.19 -14.34 -22.04
C VAL A 93 -13.98 -13.19 -23.01
N GLY A 94 -13.99 -13.48 -24.32
CA GLY A 94 -13.59 -12.54 -25.36
C GLY A 94 -12.16 -12.78 -25.82
N ASP A 95 -11.35 -11.74 -25.87
CA ASP A 95 -9.93 -11.81 -26.21
C ASP A 95 -9.12 -10.70 -25.47
N TYR A 96 -7.83 -10.57 -25.77
CA TYR A 96 -6.97 -9.56 -25.13
C TYR A 96 -7.42 -8.12 -25.43
N HIS A 97 -8.03 -7.88 -26.60
CA HIS A 97 -8.50 -6.56 -26.98
C HIS A 97 -9.79 -6.18 -26.25
N LEU A 98 -10.75 -7.10 -26.18
CA LEU A 98 -12.03 -6.88 -25.54
C LEU A 98 -12.43 -8.11 -24.73
N ASP A 99 -12.31 -8.01 -23.41
CA ASP A 99 -12.68 -9.07 -22.48
C ASP A 99 -13.76 -8.66 -21.48
N SER A 100 -14.16 -9.59 -20.63
CA SER A 100 -15.16 -9.39 -19.58
C SER A 100 -14.72 -8.55 -18.40
N SER A 101 -13.44 -8.17 -18.32
CA SER A 101 -12.90 -7.35 -17.23
C SER A 101 -12.94 -5.85 -17.50
N ASN A 102 -12.37 -5.06 -16.59
CA ASN A 102 -12.26 -3.59 -16.71
C ASN A 102 -13.58 -2.88 -16.94
N PHE A 103 -14.65 -3.39 -16.36
CA PHE A 103 -16.00 -2.86 -16.50
C PHE A 103 -16.78 -2.99 -15.19
N VAL A 104 -17.42 -1.93 -14.76
CA VAL A 104 -18.27 -1.89 -13.57
C VAL A 104 -19.72 -1.70 -13.98
N SER A 105 -20.53 -2.74 -13.77
CA SER A 105 -21.99 -2.70 -13.88
C SER A 105 -22.63 -2.52 -12.51
N ASP A 106 -23.95 -2.26 -12.46
CA ASP A 106 -24.72 -2.19 -11.21
C ASP A 106 -24.62 -3.47 -10.38
N GLU A 107 -24.57 -4.63 -11.03
CA GLU A 107 -24.39 -5.92 -10.34
C GLU A 107 -22.95 -6.14 -9.88
N ALA A 108 -21.97 -5.75 -10.70
CA ALA A 108 -20.56 -5.84 -10.34
C ALA A 108 -20.21 -4.91 -9.17
N PHE A 109 -20.88 -3.77 -9.05
CA PHE A 109 -20.69 -2.89 -7.88
C PHE A 109 -21.08 -3.57 -6.58
N ARG A 110 -22.12 -4.41 -6.59
CA ARG A 110 -22.47 -5.23 -5.42
C ARG A 110 -21.48 -6.34 -5.16
N GLY A 111 -20.85 -6.88 -6.21
CA GLY A 111 -19.77 -7.87 -6.13
C GLY A 111 -18.36 -7.30 -5.90
N PHE A 112 -18.16 -6.00 -6.17
CA PHE A 112 -16.90 -5.31 -5.92
C PHE A 112 -16.50 -5.31 -4.43
N LEU A 113 -17.47 -5.50 -3.54
CA LEU A 113 -17.25 -5.78 -2.12
C LEU A 113 -16.97 -7.28 -1.86
N GLY A 114 -16.93 -8.12 -2.91
CA GLY A 114 -16.63 -9.55 -2.82
C GLY A 114 -15.13 -9.81 -2.79
N SER A 115 -14.66 -10.30 -1.67
CA SER A 115 -13.29 -10.80 -1.50
C SER A 115 -13.17 -12.24 -2.03
N ALA A 116 -11.92 -12.69 -2.23
CA ALA A 116 -11.60 -14.09 -2.44
C ALA A 116 -12.34 -15.01 -1.44
N GLY A 117 -12.87 -16.11 -1.90
CA GLY A 117 -13.57 -17.07 -1.05
C GLY A 117 -12.61 -17.70 -0.04
N GLN A 118 -12.98 -17.68 1.25
CA GLN A 118 -12.27 -18.47 2.26
C GLN A 118 -12.61 -19.94 2.06
N VAL A 119 -11.58 -20.78 2.00
CA VAL A 119 -11.73 -22.23 1.86
C VAL A 119 -11.15 -22.98 3.07
N GLY A 120 -11.60 -24.19 3.32
CA GLY A 120 -11.12 -24.99 4.46
C GLY A 120 -9.62 -25.26 4.37
N ILE A 121 -8.92 -25.10 5.49
CA ILE A 121 -7.47 -25.29 5.59
C ILE A 121 -7.06 -26.77 5.54
N ASP A 122 -7.98 -27.66 5.88
CA ASP A 122 -7.83 -29.13 5.92
C ASP A 122 -8.37 -29.82 4.65
N ARG A 123 -8.67 -29.04 3.60
CA ARG A 123 -9.13 -29.58 2.33
C ARG A 123 -8.08 -30.48 1.70
N ASP A 124 -8.47 -31.73 1.44
CA ASP A 124 -7.69 -32.67 0.66
C ASP A 124 -7.71 -32.32 -0.84
N TYR A 125 -6.95 -33.06 -1.62
CA TYR A 125 -6.86 -32.89 -3.06
C TYR A 125 -8.22 -32.86 -3.77
N ASN A 126 -9.13 -33.77 -3.43
CA ASN A 126 -10.43 -33.87 -4.10
C ASN A 126 -11.37 -32.74 -3.69
N SER A 127 -11.42 -32.42 -2.40
CA SER A 127 -12.23 -31.34 -1.86
C SER A 127 -11.79 -29.97 -2.42
N LEU A 128 -10.47 -29.74 -2.53
CA LEU A 128 -9.94 -28.52 -3.13
C LEU A 128 -10.30 -28.42 -4.61
N ARG A 129 -10.24 -29.51 -5.37
CA ARG A 129 -10.67 -29.53 -6.76
C ARG A 129 -12.17 -29.25 -6.91
N GLN A 130 -12.99 -29.71 -5.97
CA GLN A 130 -14.42 -29.42 -5.96
C GLN A 130 -14.67 -27.92 -5.71
N ASP A 131 -13.97 -27.32 -4.74
CA ASP A 131 -14.07 -25.88 -4.46
C ASP A 131 -13.64 -25.05 -5.68
N LEU A 132 -12.53 -25.43 -6.34
CA LEU A 132 -12.05 -24.81 -7.57
C LEU A 132 -13.09 -24.93 -8.70
N TRP A 133 -13.68 -26.10 -8.88
CA TRP A 133 -14.70 -26.31 -9.90
C TRP A 133 -15.92 -25.42 -9.69
N LEU A 134 -16.44 -25.32 -8.46
CA LEU A 134 -17.57 -24.44 -8.13
C LEU A 134 -17.25 -22.98 -8.37
N SER A 135 -16.08 -22.52 -7.92
CA SER A 135 -15.63 -21.14 -8.14
C SER A 135 -15.42 -20.84 -9.63
N THR A 136 -14.91 -21.80 -10.39
CA THR A 136 -14.71 -21.68 -11.84
C THR A 136 -16.03 -21.57 -12.58
N ASP A 137 -17.02 -22.40 -12.23
CA ASP A 137 -18.36 -22.36 -12.83
C ASP A 137 -19.04 -21.00 -12.58
N GLN A 138 -18.97 -20.52 -11.34
CA GLN A 138 -19.52 -19.21 -10.98
C GLN A 138 -18.81 -18.09 -11.73
N ALA A 139 -17.48 -18.01 -11.69
CA ALA A 139 -16.68 -16.98 -12.34
C ALA A 139 -16.90 -16.96 -13.86
N TYR A 140 -17.09 -18.13 -14.50
CA TYR A 140 -17.38 -18.20 -15.93
C TYR A 140 -18.76 -17.62 -16.27
N LYS A 141 -19.78 -17.92 -15.48
CA LYS A 141 -21.12 -17.37 -15.68
C LYS A 141 -21.15 -15.86 -15.46
N GLU A 142 -20.45 -15.38 -14.46
CA GLU A 142 -20.27 -13.94 -14.20
C GLU A 142 -19.54 -13.25 -15.37
N ALA A 143 -18.44 -13.84 -15.88
CA ALA A 143 -17.71 -13.30 -17.02
C ALA A 143 -18.56 -13.19 -18.29
N LEU A 144 -19.42 -14.19 -18.57
CA LEU A 144 -20.35 -14.14 -19.69
C LEU A 144 -21.38 -13.03 -19.54
N THR A 145 -21.92 -12.86 -18.33
CA THR A 145 -22.88 -11.80 -18.01
C THR A 145 -22.24 -10.42 -18.17
N GLN A 146 -21.07 -10.21 -17.56
CA GLN A 146 -20.31 -8.97 -17.66
C GLN A 146 -19.96 -8.64 -19.12
N MET A 147 -19.52 -9.61 -19.91
CA MET A 147 -19.19 -9.40 -21.31
C MET A 147 -20.41 -8.95 -22.13
N SER A 148 -21.57 -9.53 -21.85
CA SER A 148 -22.83 -9.14 -22.53
C SER A 148 -23.21 -7.70 -22.21
N VAL A 149 -23.16 -7.30 -20.93
CA VAL A 149 -23.50 -5.95 -20.47
C VAL A 149 -22.48 -4.93 -20.99
N LYS A 150 -21.17 -5.25 -20.91
CA LYS A 150 -20.10 -4.40 -21.44
C LYS A 150 -20.25 -4.14 -22.94
N ARG A 151 -20.53 -5.17 -23.74
CA ARG A 151 -20.78 -5.00 -25.18
C ARG A 151 -22.00 -4.13 -25.48
N ALA A 152 -23.08 -4.26 -24.70
CA ALA A 152 -24.25 -3.42 -24.82
C ALA A 152 -23.92 -1.95 -24.50
N PHE A 153 -23.16 -1.72 -23.43
CA PHE A 153 -22.70 -0.39 -23.04
C PHE A 153 -21.79 0.24 -24.11
N LEU A 154 -20.79 -0.49 -24.60
CA LEU A 154 -19.86 0.01 -25.63
C LEU A 154 -20.60 0.43 -26.93
N ARG A 155 -21.68 -0.26 -27.31
CA ARG A 155 -22.50 0.13 -28.45
C ARG A 155 -23.27 1.43 -28.23
N SER A 156 -23.50 1.84 -26.98
CA SER A 156 -24.15 3.11 -26.65
C SER A 156 -23.18 4.30 -26.68
N LEU A 157 -21.88 4.06 -26.68
CA LEU A 157 -20.87 5.10 -26.72
C LEU A 157 -20.63 5.61 -28.13
N THR A 158 -20.57 6.92 -28.30
CA THR A 158 -20.23 7.57 -29.58
C THR A 158 -18.80 7.22 -30.02
N LYS A 159 -17.86 7.07 -29.06
CA LYS A 159 -16.46 6.70 -29.30
C LYS A 159 -16.02 5.72 -28.21
N PRO A 160 -16.13 4.42 -28.46
CA PRO A 160 -15.59 3.43 -27.52
C PRO A 160 -14.06 3.55 -27.41
N PRO A 161 -13.46 3.20 -26.27
CA PRO A 161 -12.00 3.19 -26.11
C PRO A 161 -11.36 2.12 -27.01
N GLU A 162 -10.23 2.47 -27.62
CA GLU A 162 -9.45 1.58 -28.51
C GLU A 162 -8.26 0.91 -27.78
N ILE A 163 -8.27 0.90 -26.43
CA ILE A 163 -7.21 0.32 -25.60
C ILE A 163 -7.58 -1.10 -25.23
N ASP A 164 -6.63 -2.03 -25.37
CA ASP A 164 -6.80 -3.43 -24.98
C ASP A 164 -7.22 -3.56 -23.51
N ASP A 165 -8.00 -4.60 -23.19
CA ASP A 165 -8.41 -4.87 -21.83
C ASP A 165 -7.33 -5.61 -21.02
N PHE A 166 -6.51 -6.43 -21.69
CA PHE A 166 -5.53 -7.27 -21.03
C PHE A 166 -4.27 -7.44 -21.90
N SER A 167 -3.10 -7.31 -21.29
CA SER A 167 -1.83 -7.47 -21.99
C SER A 167 -1.31 -8.91 -21.94
N LYS A 168 -0.64 -9.33 -23.03
CA LYS A 168 0.06 -10.61 -23.09
C LYS A 168 1.34 -10.53 -22.28
N THR A 169 1.71 -11.65 -21.66
CA THR A 169 3.00 -11.81 -20.98
C THR A 169 3.60 -13.18 -21.27
N ALA A 170 4.90 -13.32 -21.07
CA ALA A 170 5.57 -14.61 -21.09
C ALA A 170 5.19 -15.43 -19.84
N ALA A 171 4.99 -16.72 -20.02
CA ALA A 171 4.76 -17.61 -18.88
C ALA A 171 5.98 -17.66 -17.95
N VAL A 172 5.73 -17.63 -16.65
CA VAL A 172 6.75 -17.76 -15.61
C VAL A 172 6.52 -19.05 -14.83
N VAL A 173 7.58 -19.86 -14.69
CA VAL A 173 7.56 -21.02 -13.81
C VAL A 173 8.54 -20.79 -12.66
N GLN A 174 8.01 -20.69 -11.44
CA GLN A 174 8.78 -20.49 -10.22
C GLN A 174 8.08 -21.21 -9.05
N VAL A 175 8.64 -22.34 -8.65
CA VAL A 175 8.08 -23.18 -7.57
C VAL A 175 9.11 -23.27 -6.45
N GLU A 176 8.93 -22.45 -5.42
CA GLU A 176 9.81 -22.39 -4.25
C GLU A 176 9.35 -23.36 -3.16
N PRO A 177 10.25 -23.82 -2.28
CA PRO A 177 9.87 -24.55 -1.07
C PRO A 177 8.93 -23.71 -0.20
N ARG A 178 8.01 -24.38 0.52
CA ARG A 178 7.20 -23.70 1.52
C ARG A 178 8.06 -23.31 2.71
N LEU A 179 7.80 -22.12 3.25
CA LEU A 179 8.36 -21.71 4.53
C LEU A 179 7.51 -22.28 5.68
N GLU A 180 8.18 -22.95 6.60
CA GLU A 180 7.52 -23.38 7.84
C GLU A 180 7.55 -22.25 8.87
N PRO A 181 6.41 -21.96 9.52
CA PRO A 181 6.35 -20.92 10.53
C PRO A 181 7.21 -21.25 11.75
N ASP A 182 8.13 -20.36 12.07
CA ASP A 182 8.93 -20.44 13.30
C ASP A 182 8.28 -19.60 14.41
N TRP A 183 7.54 -20.27 15.27
CA TRP A 183 6.85 -19.66 16.41
C TRP A 183 7.67 -19.66 17.69
N THR A 184 8.83 -20.29 17.71
CA THR A 184 9.56 -20.66 18.94
C THR A 184 11.00 -20.17 19.02
N SER A 185 11.52 -19.57 17.96
CA SER A 185 12.89 -19.02 17.93
C SER A 185 13.15 -17.96 18.98
N ARG A 186 12.10 -17.23 19.38
CA ARG A 186 12.14 -16.21 20.45
C ARG A 186 10.92 -16.38 21.36
N ASN A 187 11.00 -15.92 22.60
CA ASN A 187 9.83 -15.85 23.48
C ASN A 187 9.03 -14.58 23.21
N TRP A 188 8.30 -14.59 22.11
CA TRP A 188 7.57 -13.44 21.58
C TRP A 188 6.62 -12.78 22.57
N GLU A 189 5.95 -13.57 23.45
CA GLU A 189 5.05 -13.02 24.46
C GLU A 189 5.79 -12.25 25.55
N ASP A 190 6.88 -12.80 26.05
CA ASP A 190 7.69 -12.13 27.08
C ASP A 190 8.36 -10.87 26.49
N GLU A 191 8.78 -10.92 25.24
CA GLU A 191 9.32 -9.74 24.55
C GLU A 191 8.26 -8.65 24.37
N ALA A 192 7.06 -9.00 23.89
CA ALA A 192 5.97 -8.04 23.75
C ALA A 192 5.56 -7.41 25.10
N ARG A 193 5.52 -8.23 26.18
CA ARG A 193 5.31 -7.73 27.55
C ARG A 193 6.43 -6.78 27.99
N ALA A 194 7.68 -7.13 27.72
CA ALA A 194 8.83 -6.29 28.09
C ALA A 194 8.78 -4.94 27.36
N VAL A 195 8.48 -4.96 26.06
CA VAL A 195 8.38 -3.73 25.25
C VAL A 195 7.24 -2.85 25.75
N SER A 196 6.03 -3.37 25.92
CA SER A 196 4.90 -2.56 26.40
C SER A 196 5.06 -2.09 27.84
N LYS A 197 5.86 -2.81 28.66
CA LYS A 197 6.20 -2.38 30.03
C LYS A 197 7.07 -1.14 30.07
N ALA A 198 7.83 -0.84 29.01
CA ALA A 198 8.76 0.30 28.98
C ALA A 198 8.07 1.66 29.22
N VAL A 199 6.77 1.76 28.95
CA VAL A 199 5.96 2.98 29.18
C VAL A 199 5.04 2.86 30.39
N ARG A 200 5.12 1.76 31.14
CA ARG A 200 4.33 1.50 32.35
C ARG A 200 4.73 2.39 33.49
N GLY A 201 4.40 3.29 33.91
CA GLY A 201 4.83 4.15 35.03
C GLY A 201 4.83 5.60 34.63
N ASN A 202 4.39 5.84 33.41
CA ASN A 202 4.09 7.18 32.96
C ASN A 202 2.58 7.45 33.19
N PRO A 203 2.20 8.18 34.26
CA PRO A 203 0.80 8.40 34.59
C PRO A 203 0.09 9.32 33.59
N GLU A 204 0.83 9.96 32.70
CA GLU A 204 0.30 10.90 31.72
C GLU A 204 -0.18 10.20 30.44
N LEU A 205 0.20 8.91 30.26
CA LEU A 205 -0.32 8.12 29.15
C LEU A 205 -1.68 7.52 29.49
N LYS A 206 -2.65 7.79 28.66
CA LYS A 206 -4.02 7.30 28.80
C LYS A 206 -4.15 5.84 28.37
N ASP A 207 -3.50 5.48 27.25
CA ASP A 207 -3.46 4.13 26.71
C ASP A 207 -2.09 3.85 26.07
N SER A 208 -1.76 2.57 26.01
CA SER A 208 -0.62 2.07 25.25
C SER A 208 -0.90 0.66 24.78
N ARG A 209 -0.77 0.43 23.50
CA ARG A 209 -0.96 -0.88 22.89
C ARG A 209 0.24 -1.25 22.05
N VAL A 210 0.84 -2.39 22.33
CA VAL A 210 1.94 -2.94 21.53
C VAL A 210 1.48 -4.26 20.94
N THR A 211 1.56 -4.36 19.63
CA THR A 211 1.18 -5.57 18.89
C THR A 211 2.38 -6.09 18.09
N TYR A 212 2.66 -7.37 18.25
CA TYR A 212 3.57 -8.14 17.42
C TYR A 212 2.80 -8.93 16.40
N TYR A 213 3.18 -8.80 15.14
CA TYR A 213 2.66 -9.59 14.03
C TYR A 213 3.77 -10.46 13.47
N LEU A 214 3.53 -11.75 13.36
CA LEU A 214 4.39 -12.72 12.71
C LEU A 214 3.55 -13.43 11.66
N ILE A 215 3.86 -13.23 10.39
CA ILE A 215 3.02 -13.67 9.27
C ILE A 215 3.88 -14.48 8.30
N TYR A 216 3.38 -15.63 7.91
CA TYR A 216 3.94 -16.48 6.87
C TYR A 216 2.87 -16.72 5.82
N THR A 217 3.21 -16.49 4.58
CA THR A 217 2.30 -16.68 3.45
C THR A 217 2.88 -17.65 2.44
N THR A 218 2.03 -18.44 1.81
CA THR A 218 2.36 -19.19 0.61
C THR A 218 1.34 -18.85 -0.46
N TYR A 219 1.81 -18.24 -1.51
CA TYR A 219 1.02 -17.82 -2.65
C TYR A 219 1.19 -18.78 -3.82
N TYR A 220 0.08 -19.16 -4.43
CA TYR A 220 0.01 -19.99 -5.62
C TYR A 220 -0.70 -19.22 -6.73
N LEU A 221 -0.14 -19.26 -7.92
CA LEU A 221 -0.75 -18.71 -9.13
C LEU A 221 -0.53 -19.68 -10.30
N LEU A 222 -1.63 -20.11 -10.93
CA LEU A 222 -1.59 -20.89 -12.17
C LEU A 222 -2.49 -20.23 -13.21
N THR A 223 -1.99 -20.11 -14.44
CA THR A 223 -2.75 -19.53 -15.54
C THR A 223 -2.80 -20.45 -16.75
N SER A 224 -3.86 -20.31 -17.55
CA SER A 224 -4.00 -21.02 -18.83
C SER A 224 -2.94 -20.64 -19.87
N GLU A 225 -2.17 -19.58 -19.63
CA GLU A 225 -1.02 -19.18 -20.46
C GLU A 225 0.26 -19.95 -20.10
N GLY A 226 0.24 -20.78 -19.04
CA GLY A 226 1.36 -21.62 -18.62
C GLY A 226 2.19 -21.05 -17.46
N THR A 227 1.79 -19.93 -16.87
CA THR A 227 2.42 -19.43 -15.63
C THR A 227 2.09 -20.40 -14.49
N GLN A 228 3.11 -20.75 -13.70
CA GLN A 228 2.99 -21.60 -12.53
C GLN A 228 3.92 -21.09 -11.43
N ILE A 229 3.35 -20.56 -10.36
CA ILE A 229 4.07 -19.94 -9.26
C ILE A 229 3.63 -20.57 -7.94
N ARG A 230 4.62 -20.87 -7.11
CA ARG A 230 4.47 -21.05 -5.66
C ARG A 230 5.62 -20.30 -5.02
N VAL A 231 5.31 -19.25 -4.28
CA VAL A 231 6.28 -18.46 -3.52
C VAL A 231 5.84 -18.38 -2.06
N SER A 232 6.80 -18.49 -1.16
CA SER A 232 6.55 -18.35 0.27
C SER A 232 7.31 -17.15 0.82
N ARG A 233 6.63 -16.35 1.63
CA ARG A 233 7.19 -15.14 2.23
C ARG A 233 6.89 -15.10 3.72
N SER A 234 7.73 -14.43 4.47
CA SER A 234 7.43 -14.03 5.84
C SER A 234 7.43 -12.52 5.97
N PHE A 235 6.70 -12.04 6.94
CA PHE A 235 6.63 -10.65 7.32
C PHE A 235 6.48 -10.56 8.83
N ALA A 236 7.10 -9.58 9.47
CA ALA A 236 6.87 -9.33 10.88
C ALA A 236 6.85 -7.83 11.17
N ALA A 237 6.07 -7.47 12.20
CA ALA A 237 5.96 -6.10 12.63
C ALA A 237 5.89 -6.00 14.17
N ILE A 238 6.39 -4.88 14.66
CA ILE A 238 6.10 -4.36 16.00
C ILE A 238 5.40 -3.03 15.79
N GLU A 239 4.17 -2.92 16.27
CA GLU A 239 3.40 -1.68 16.25
C GLU A 239 3.05 -1.29 17.70
N GLY A 240 3.52 -0.12 18.13
CA GLY A 240 3.28 0.40 19.46
C GLY A 240 2.63 1.78 19.40
N GLY A 241 1.30 1.86 19.59
CA GLY A 241 0.55 3.11 19.69
C GLY A 241 0.40 3.58 21.13
N MET A 242 0.36 4.89 21.35
CA MET A 242 0.17 5.53 22.66
C MET A 242 -0.67 6.79 22.50
N ASP A 243 -1.54 7.00 23.48
CA ASP A 243 -2.43 8.17 23.56
C ASP A 243 -2.26 8.89 24.91
N ALA A 244 -2.40 10.20 24.88
CA ALA A 244 -2.43 11.05 26.06
C ALA A 244 -3.44 12.18 25.92
N LEU A 245 -3.85 12.79 27.04
CA LEU A 245 -4.68 13.98 27.03
C LEU A 245 -3.84 15.19 27.41
N ALA A 246 -3.86 16.22 26.59
CA ALA A 246 -3.29 17.51 26.94
C ALA A 246 -4.12 18.19 28.04
N ASP A 247 -3.54 19.21 28.71
CA ASP A 247 -4.19 19.89 29.82
C ASP A 247 -5.49 20.61 29.42
N ASP A 248 -5.64 20.97 28.16
CA ASP A 248 -6.86 21.52 27.57
C ASP A 248 -7.88 20.45 27.15
N GLY A 249 -7.53 19.16 27.24
CA GLY A 249 -8.38 18.04 26.86
C GLY A 249 -8.22 17.55 25.41
N MET A 250 -7.29 18.12 24.64
CA MET A 250 -6.96 17.62 23.32
C MET A 250 -6.30 16.25 23.43
N GLU A 251 -6.75 15.29 22.63
CA GLU A 251 -6.05 14.03 22.48
C GLU A 251 -4.79 14.21 21.63
N VAL A 252 -3.68 13.69 22.11
CA VAL A 252 -2.40 13.63 21.42
C VAL A 252 -1.94 12.18 21.35
N GLN A 253 -1.31 11.81 20.27
CA GLN A 253 -0.87 10.43 20.01
C GLN A 253 0.56 10.39 19.51
N ASN A 254 1.21 9.26 19.71
CA ASN A 254 2.50 8.95 19.13
C ASN A 254 2.66 7.44 18.99
N TYR A 255 3.64 7.01 18.21
CA TYR A 255 3.86 5.60 17.96
C TYR A 255 5.32 5.21 17.78
N TYR A 256 5.56 3.91 17.89
CA TYR A 256 6.74 3.23 17.41
C TYR A 256 6.30 2.12 16.45
N ALA A 257 6.90 2.04 15.27
CA ALA A 257 6.68 0.97 14.31
C ALA A 257 8.00 0.42 13.78
N LYS A 258 8.04 -0.90 13.58
CA LYS A 258 9.13 -1.56 12.87
C LYS A 258 8.57 -2.70 12.03
N TYR A 259 8.85 -2.65 10.75
CA TYR A 259 8.46 -3.63 9.75
C TYR A 259 9.71 -4.34 9.22
N VAL A 260 9.64 -5.65 9.04
CA VAL A 260 10.75 -6.47 8.54
C VAL A 260 10.24 -7.64 7.69
N GLY A 261 11.04 -8.07 6.73
CA GLY A 261 10.70 -9.23 5.88
C GLY A 261 10.78 -10.58 6.59
N ARG A 262 11.52 -10.69 7.70
CA ARG A 262 11.65 -11.94 8.46
C ARG A 262 11.52 -11.68 9.96
N PRO A 263 10.80 -12.53 10.71
CA PRO A 263 10.68 -12.38 12.17
C PRO A 263 12.02 -12.29 12.92
N ALA A 264 13.04 -12.98 12.41
CA ALA A 264 14.37 -12.96 12.99
C ALA A 264 15.05 -11.57 12.93
N ASP A 265 14.65 -10.72 12.00
CA ASP A 265 15.22 -9.38 11.78
C ASP A 265 14.53 -8.31 12.66
N LEU A 266 13.49 -8.67 13.43
CA LEU A 266 12.91 -7.77 14.42
C LEU A 266 13.95 -7.36 15.47
N PRO A 267 13.96 -6.10 15.91
CA PRO A 267 14.87 -5.63 16.95
C PRO A 267 14.69 -6.46 18.23
N SER A 268 15.72 -6.45 19.07
CA SER A 268 15.62 -7.04 20.40
C SER A 268 14.57 -6.32 21.25
N ALA A 269 14.06 -7.01 22.28
CA ALA A 269 13.11 -6.40 23.21
C ALA A 269 13.69 -5.13 23.88
N GLU A 270 15.00 -5.07 24.11
CA GLU A 270 15.68 -3.90 24.68
C GLU A 270 15.64 -2.71 23.71
N GLU A 271 16.02 -2.93 22.44
CA GLU A 271 16.01 -1.87 21.41
C GLU A 271 14.58 -1.36 21.15
N ALA A 272 13.61 -2.25 21.03
CA ALA A 272 12.20 -1.88 20.83
C ALA A 272 11.64 -1.15 22.07
N SER A 273 11.99 -1.57 23.29
CA SER A 273 11.60 -0.89 24.53
C SER A 273 12.15 0.54 24.61
N LYS A 274 13.40 0.72 24.20
CA LYS A 274 14.06 2.03 24.16
C LYS A 274 13.40 2.97 23.16
N ALA A 275 13.06 2.45 21.98
CA ALA A 275 12.39 3.22 20.93
C ALA A 275 10.95 3.60 21.34
N LEU A 276 10.19 2.67 21.94
CA LEU A 276 8.84 2.95 22.44
C LEU A 276 8.86 3.96 23.58
N ALA A 277 9.81 3.83 24.53
CA ALA A 277 9.96 4.78 25.64
C ALA A 277 10.32 6.19 25.13
N ALA A 278 11.17 6.29 24.10
CA ALA A 278 11.49 7.58 23.49
C ALA A 278 10.25 8.24 22.86
N ALA A 279 9.43 7.47 22.13
CA ALA A 279 8.16 7.96 21.58
C ALA A 279 7.15 8.35 22.67
N GLY A 280 7.12 7.61 23.81
CA GLY A 280 6.32 7.95 24.97
C GLY A 280 6.75 9.25 25.64
N ASN A 281 8.05 9.48 25.81
CA ASN A 281 8.57 10.74 26.35
C ASN A 281 8.27 11.94 25.44
N GLU A 282 8.34 11.74 24.14
CA GLU A 282 7.96 12.76 23.15
C GLU A 282 6.46 13.09 23.24
N LEU A 283 5.61 12.06 23.42
CA LEU A 283 4.17 12.26 23.63
C LEU A 283 3.85 13.04 24.89
N VAL A 284 4.57 12.79 26.00
CA VAL A 284 4.43 13.57 27.24
C VAL A 284 4.82 15.04 27.02
N ALA A 285 5.89 15.28 26.25
CA ALA A 285 6.28 16.64 25.89
C ALA A 285 5.22 17.33 25.01
N LEU A 286 4.64 16.59 24.05
CA LEU A 286 3.53 17.09 23.23
C LEU A 286 2.31 17.51 24.06
N ARG A 287 1.98 16.76 25.11
CA ARG A 287 0.84 17.04 25.98
C ARG A 287 0.87 18.45 26.56
N SER A 288 2.06 18.92 26.95
CA SER A 288 2.27 20.26 27.56
C SER A 288 2.68 21.34 26.56
N SER A 289 2.86 20.99 25.27
CA SER A 289 3.30 21.93 24.25
C SER A 289 2.15 22.88 23.83
N PRO A 290 2.46 24.11 23.37
CA PRO A 290 1.46 25.04 22.89
C PRO A 290 0.82 24.56 21.59
N LEU A 291 -0.40 25.04 21.33
CA LEU A 291 -1.09 24.84 20.06
C LEU A 291 -0.35 25.60 18.95
N VAL A 292 -0.20 24.95 17.79
CA VAL A 292 0.28 25.63 16.59
C VAL A 292 -0.83 26.54 16.06
N PRO A 293 -0.55 27.82 15.76
CA PRO A 293 -1.50 28.66 15.04
C PRO A 293 -1.57 28.29 13.56
N ASP A 294 -2.51 28.87 12.83
CA ASP A 294 -2.48 28.83 11.37
C ASP A 294 -1.15 29.34 10.85
N TYR A 295 -0.60 28.65 9.87
CA TYR A 295 0.68 28.97 9.30
C TYR A 295 0.68 28.69 7.79
N THR A 296 1.25 29.58 7.02
CA THR A 296 1.56 29.38 5.60
C THR A 296 2.98 29.90 5.36
N GLY A 297 3.83 29.10 4.76
CA GLY A 297 5.23 29.46 4.49
C GLY A 297 6.14 28.24 4.30
N PRO A 298 7.47 28.44 4.30
CA PRO A 298 8.43 27.37 4.14
C PRO A 298 8.30 26.26 5.19
N MET A 299 8.38 25.01 4.76
CA MET A 299 8.30 23.83 5.66
C MET A 299 9.44 22.88 5.40
N LEU A 300 10.10 22.43 6.48
CA LEU A 300 11.12 21.40 6.43
C LEU A 300 10.55 20.08 6.95
N PHE A 301 10.72 19.02 6.17
CA PHE A 301 10.38 17.65 6.56
C PHE A 301 11.67 16.87 6.77
N ASP A 302 11.86 16.30 7.95
CA ASP A 302 12.91 15.32 8.21
C ASP A 302 12.71 14.07 7.34
N ALA A 303 13.78 13.34 7.04
CA ALA A 303 13.75 12.18 6.15
C ALA A 303 12.64 11.15 6.48
N PRO A 304 12.38 10.76 7.74
CA PRO A 304 11.25 9.87 8.08
C PRO A 304 9.87 10.50 7.79
N ALA A 305 9.68 11.78 8.09
CA ALA A 305 8.44 12.49 7.80
C ALA A 305 8.25 12.68 6.30
N ALA A 306 9.32 12.99 5.58
CA ALA A 306 9.34 13.08 4.12
C ALA A 306 8.99 11.74 3.47
N GLY A 307 9.49 10.61 4.00
CA GLY A 307 9.13 9.27 3.52
C GLY A 307 7.63 9.00 3.60
N SER A 308 7.01 9.29 4.75
CA SER A 308 5.56 9.16 4.92
C SER A 308 4.78 10.11 4.00
N LEU A 309 5.22 11.36 3.88
CA LEU A 309 4.59 12.35 3.01
C LEU A 309 4.64 11.93 1.54
N LEU A 310 5.82 11.51 1.06
CA LEU A 310 6.01 11.07 -0.33
C LEU A 310 5.20 9.81 -0.64
N ALA A 311 5.14 8.83 0.28
CA ALA A 311 4.32 7.64 0.12
C ALA A 311 2.85 8.03 -0.11
N GLN A 312 2.30 8.94 0.70
CA GLN A 312 0.91 9.39 0.59
C GLN A 312 0.62 10.24 -0.67
N ILE A 313 1.58 11.03 -1.14
CA ILE A 313 1.38 11.93 -2.28
C ILE A 313 1.69 11.24 -3.62
N LEU A 314 2.75 10.43 -3.69
CA LEU A 314 3.21 9.86 -4.95
C LEU A 314 2.42 8.60 -5.34
N THR A 315 2.13 7.70 -4.39
CA THR A 315 1.51 6.39 -4.70
C THR A 315 0.28 6.49 -5.60
N PRO A 316 -0.70 7.39 -5.35
CA PRO A 316 -1.89 7.50 -6.20
C PRO A 316 -1.57 7.91 -7.65
N SER A 317 -0.40 8.48 -7.88
CA SER A 317 0.01 9.02 -9.19
C SER A 317 0.94 8.10 -9.97
N LEU A 318 1.41 7.01 -9.38
CA LEU A 318 2.39 6.11 -10.01
C LEU A 318 1.79 5.11 -10.99
N SER A 319 0.48 4.87 -10.93
CA SER A 319 -0.20 3.91 -11.80
C SER A 319 -0.40 4.46 -13.22
N GLY A 320 0.07 3.71 -14.22
CA GLY A 320 -0.20 3.97 -15.64
C GLY A 320 -1.39 3.19 -16.21
N ALA A 321 -1.98 2.27 -15.43
CA ALA A 321 -3.14 1.50 -15.85
C ALA A 321 -4.39 2.40 -15.98
N ARG A 322 -5.24 2.08 -16.95
CA ARG A 322 -6.53 2.77 -17.07
C ARG A 322 -7.50 2.33 -15.97
N GLY A 323 -8.38 3.23 -15.57
CA GLY A 323 -9.52 2.86 -14.73
C GLY A 323 -10.52 1.95 -15.49
N PRO A 324 -11.38 1.20 -14.78
CA PRO A 324 -12.43 0.43 -15.39
C PRO A 324 -13.46 1.36 -16.06
N LEU A 325 -14.09 0.87 -17.13
CA LEU A 325 -15.27 1.51 -17.67
C LEU A 325 -16.44 1.33 -16.71
N SER A 326 -17.32 2.32 -16.59
CA SER A 326 -18.46 2.24 -15.69
C SER A 326 -19.75 2.65 -16.37
N MET A 327 -20.86 1.99 -16.03
CA MET A 327 -22.21 2.44 -16.33
C MET A 327 -22.73 3.47 -15.33
N LEU A 328 -22.01 3.71 -14.23
CA LEU A 328 -22.41 4.54 -13.12
C LEU A 328 -21.64 5.87 -13.17
N PRO A 329 -22.22 6.99 -13.62
CA PRO A 329 -21.52 8.28 -13.66
C PRO A 329 -20.96 8.72 -12.29
N ARG A 330 -21.70 8.45 -11.21
CA ARG A 330 -21.25 8.73 -9.84
C ARG A 330 -20.06 7.87 -9.40
N PHE A 331 -19.91 6.68 -9.96
CA PHE A 331 -18.76 5.81 -9.69
C PHE A 331 -17.48 6.41 -10.28
N ASP A 332 -17.54 6.93 -11.50
CA ASP A 332 -16.40 7.61 -12.14
C ASP A 332 -15.96 8.84 -11.33
N GLU A 333 -16.92 9.64 -10.85
CA GLU A 333 -16.65 10.79 -9.97
C GLU A 333 -16.05 10.35 -8.63
N MET A 334 -16.60 9.31 -8.02
CA MET A 334 -16.09 8.74 -6.77
C MET A 334 -14.67 8.18 -6.97
N MET A 335 -14.42 7.40 -8.02
CA MET A 335 -13.10 6.82 -8.32
C MET A 335 -12.06 7.89 -8.67
N GLN A 336 -12.46 9.00 -9.30
CA GLN A 336 -11.57 10.15 -9.51
C GLN A 336 -11.20 10.82 -8.19
N GLY A 337 -12.16 10.97 -7.27
CA GLY A 337 -11.94 11.51 -5.93
C GLY A 337 -11.09 10.61 -5.03
N LEU A 338 -11.11 9.29 -5.27
CA LEU A 338 -10.36 8.27 -4.54
C LEU A 338 -8.99 7.91 -5.16
N GLY A 339 -8.46 8.76 -6.05
CA GLY A 339 -7.17 8.50 -6.71
C GLY A 339 -7.21 7.46 -7.84
N GLY A 340 -8.40 7.12 -8.34
CA GLY A 340 -8.58 6.13 -9.41
C GLY A 340 -7.99 6.52 -10.78
N ARG A 341 -7.44 7.73 -10.90
CA ARG A 341 -6.74 8.19 -12.10
C ARG A 341 -5.47 8.92 -11.69
N SER A 342 -4.33 8.41 -12.12
CA SER A 342 -3.04 9.07 -11.91
C SER A 342 -3.03 10.48 -12.50
N GLU A 343 -2.63 11.47 -11.71
CA GLU A 343 -2.40 12.84 -12.20
C GLU A 343 -1.25 12.92 -13.22
N TRP A 344 -0.41 11.88 -13.29
CA TRP A 344 0.70 11.79 -14.23
C TRP A 344 0.35 11.13 -15.55
N THR A 345 -0.84 10.54 -15.68
CA THR A 345 -1.34 10.03 -16.97
C THR A 345 -1.41 11.17 -18.00
N GLY A 346 -0.85 10.94 -19.18
CA GLY A 346 -0.77 11.95 -20.27
C GLY A 346 0.37 12.94 -20.10
N ARG A 347 1.29 12.73 -19.14
CA ARG A 347 2.39 13.67 -18.85
C ARG A 347 3.78 13.10 -19.12
N VAL A 348 3.88 11.95 -19.75
CA VAL A 348 5.18 11.37 -20.13
C VAL A 348 5.97 12.37 -21.00
N GLY A 349 7.25 12.52 -20.70
CA GLY A 349 8.13 13.50 -21.34
C GLY A 349 8.03 14.91 -20.75
N THR A 350 7.13 15.19 -19.81
CA THR A 350 7.02 16.50 -19.16
C THR A 350 7.70 16.51 -17.78
N ARG A 351 7.99 17.71 -17.29
CA ARG A 351 8.55 17.89 -15.95
C ARG A 351 7.47 17.76 -14.88
N VAL A 352 7.65 16.79 -13.99
CA VAL A 352 6.74 16.48 -12.87
C VAL A 352 7.39 16.64 -11.49
N LEU A 353 8.73 16.62 -11.43
CA LEU A 353 9.53 16.86 -10.22
C LEU A 353 10.60 17.93 -10.48
N PRO A 354 11.27 18.46 -9.44
CA PRO A 354 12.35 19.43 -9.61
C PRO A 354 13.48 18.91 -10.49
N ASN A 355 14.22 19.85 -11.08
CA ASN A 355 15.43 19.50 -11.81
C ASN A 355 16.43 18.79 -10.89
N GLY A 356 17.07 17.74 -11.39
CA GLY A 356 18.02 16.94 -10.60
C GLY A 356 17.37 15.83 -9.77
N VAL A 357 16.05 15.81 -9.61
CA VAL A 357 15.35 14.75 -8.87
C VAL A 357 15.03 13.57 -9.77
N SER A 358 15.30 12.37 -9.28
CA SER A 358 14.96 11.11 -9.92
C SER A 358 14.13 10.25 -8.98
N LEU A 359 13.20 9.48 -9.56
CA LEU A 359 12.31 8.57 -8.86
C LEU A 359 12.35 7.20 -9.56
N VAL A 360 12.69 6.17 -8.81
CA VAL A 360 12.83 4.81 -9.31
C VAL A 360 12.04 3.87 -8.41
N ASP A 361 11.31 2.92 -8.97
CA ASP A 361 10.82 1.76 -8.21
C ASP A 361 11.59 0.52 -8.61
N ASP A 362 12.11 -0.22 -7.61
CA ASP A 362 12.92 -1.40 -7.86
C ASP A 362 12.55 -2.54 -6.89
N PRO A 363 11.65 -3.46 -7.32
CA PRO A 363 11.28 -4.62 -6.51
C PRO A 363 12.40 -5.66 -6.38
N THR A 364 13.48 -5.56 -7.17
CA THR A 364 14.55 -6.55 -7.20
C THR A 364 15.65 -6.31 -6.16
N VAL A 365 15.65 -5.15 -5.51
CA VAL A 365 16.63 -4.83 -4.47
C VAL A 365 16.16 -5.30 -3.10
N GLY A 366 17.07 -5.90 -2.32
CA GLY A 366 16.81 -6.34 -0.95
C GLY A 366 17.30 -5.36 0.13
N ALA A 367 18.08 -4.35 -0.25
CA ALA A 367 18.61 -3.35 0.68
C ALA A 367 19.00 -2.07 -0.07
N TYR A 368 18.90 -0.94 0.62
CA TYR A 368 19.43 0.35 0.20
C TYR A 368 20.53 0.79 1.16
N GLN A 369 21.75 1.00 0.66
CA GLN A 369 22.94 1.35 1.47
C GLN A 369 23.14 0.46 2.71
N GLY A 370 22.89 -0.85 2.56
CA GLY A 370 23.03 -1.83 3.63
C GLY A 370 21.84 -1.90 4.61
N LYS A 371 20.84 -1.02 4.49
CA LYS A 371 19.58 -1.10 5.24
C LYS A 371 18.57 -1.96 4.48
N PRO A 372 17.99 -3.02 5.08
CA PRO A 372 16.98 -3.83 4.42
C PRO A 372 15.77 -3.01 3.99
N VAL A 373 15.16 -3.39 2.86
CA VAL A 373 13.86 -2.90 2.36
C VAL A 373 12.88 -4.07 2.32
N ILE A 374 11.58 -3.81 2.45
CA ILE A 374 10.56 -4.85 2.63
C ILE A 374 9.64 -5.04 1.42
N GLY A 375 9.72 -4.16 0.41
CA GLY A 375 8.84 -4.18 -0.76
C GLY A 375 9.28 -5.15 -1.88
N GLY A 376 10.37 -5.91 -1.70
CA GLY A 376 10.98 -6.73 -2.75
C GLY A 376 10.20 -8.00 -3.11
N TYR A 377 10.23 -8.35 -4.42
CA TYR A 377 9.70 -9.61 -4.97
C TYR A 377 10.30 -9.89 -6.36
N ASP A 378 10.26 -11.16 -6.80
CA ASP A 378 10.75 -11.58 -8.12
C ASP A 378 9.68 -11.59 -9.20
N VAL A 379 8.44 -11.85 -8.80
CA VAL A 379 7.26 -11.95 -9.68
C VAL A 379 6.10 -11.26 -9.00
N ASP A 380 5.35 -10.47 -9.74
CA ASP A 380 4.15 -9.79 -9.25
C ASP A 380 2.94 -10.74 -9.10
N ASP A 381 1.83 -10.23 -8.58
CA ASP A 381 0.64 -11.04 -8.30
C ASP A 381 -0.18 -11.42 -9.57
N GLU A 382 0.24 -10.94 -10.75
CA GLU A 382 -0.28 -11.38 -12.06
C GLU A 382 0.70 -12.31 -12.81
N GLY A 383 1.82 -12.69 -12.18
CA GLY A 383 2.79 -13.61 -12.75
C GLY A 383 3.78 -12.97 -13.72
N VAL A 384 3.98 -11.68 -13.66
CA VAL A 384 4.96 -10.96 -14.47
C VAL A 384 6.25 -10.77 -13.68
N ARG A 385 7.41 -11.00 -14.32
CA ARG A 385 8.71 -10.75 -13.70
C ARG A 385 8.82 -9.29 -13.27
N ALA A 386 9.25 -9.09 -12.04
CA ALA A 386 9.54 -7.78 -11.47
C ALA A 386 10.66 -7.08 -12.25
N GLN A 387 10.50 -5.79 -12.50
CA GLN A 387 11.45 -4.98 -13.25
C GLN A 387 11.73 -3.68 -12.49
N ARG A 388 12.95 -3.19 -12.59
CA ARG A 388 13.29 -1.84 -12.16
C ARG A 388 12.67 -0.82 -13.12
N VAL A 389 11.89 0.12 -12.62
CA VAL A 389 11.23 1.17 -13.41
C VAL A 389 11.79 2.53 -13.03
N ALA A 390 12.39 3.23 -14.00
CA ALA A 390 12.79 4.63 -13.84
C ALA A 390 11.58 5.53 -14.14
N ILE A 391 10.83 5.89 -13.10
CA ILE A 391 9.58 6.64 -13.22
C ILE A 391 9.88 8.08 -13.63
N VAL A 392 10.78 8.73 -12.91
CA VAL A 392 11.23 10.10 -13.20
C VAL A 392 12.75 10.11 -13.30
N ASP A 393 13.26 10.74 -14.34
CA ASP A 393 14.68 10.97 -14.56
C ASP A 393 14.94 12.47 -14.69
N ASN A 394 15.76 13.00 -13.79
CA ASN A 394 16.10 14.42 -13.74
C ASN A 394 14.86 15.36 -13.84
N GLY A 395 13.82 15.03 -13.09
CA GLY A 395 12.55 15.75 -13.03
C GLY A 395 11.57 15.46 -14.15
N ILE A 396 11.95 14.69 -15.18
CA ILE A 396 11.11 14.38 -16.34
C ILE A 396 10.47 12.99 -16.18
N LEU A 397 9.15 12.92 -16.30
CA LEU A 397 8.41 11.66 -16.27
C LEU A 397 8.80 10.79 -17.47
N LYS A 398 9.20 9.55 -17.22
CA LYS A 398 9.63 8.58 -18.24
C LYS A 398 8.69 7.40 -18.36
N ASP A 399 8.23 6.88 -17.23
CA ASP A 399 7.46 5.65 -17.16
C ASP A 399 6.47 5.70 -15.98
N LEU A 400 5.54 4.75 -15.92
CA LEU A 400 4.62 4.55 -14.82
C LEU A 400 4.58 3.06 -14.47
N LEU A 401 4.14 2.74 -13.26
CA LEU A 401 3.96 1.37 -12.81
C LEU A 401 2.78 0.73 -13.55
N MET A 402 2.95 -0.50 -14.04
CA MET A 402 1.97 -1.18 -14.87
C MET A 402 1.66 -2.58 -14.36
N SER A 403 0.37 -2.91 -14.35
CA SER A 403 -0.15 -4.27 -14.31
C SER A 403 -0.44 -4.79 -15.73
N ARG A 404 -1.04 -5.96 -15.84
CA ARG A 404 -1.51 -6.48 -17.14
C ARG A 404 -2.73 -5.73 -17.70
N ARG A 405 -3.24 -4.74 -16.97
CA ARG A 405 -4.26 -3.78 -17.44
C ARG A 405 -3.56 -2.63 -18.18
N PRO A 406 -3.68 -2.56 -19.53
CA PRO A 406 -3.05 -1.50 -20.30
C PRO A 406 -3.59 -0.12 -19.97
N GLY A 407 -2.74 0.88 -20.11
CA GLY A 407 -3.09 2.29 -20.01
C GLY A 407 -3.01 3.01 -21.36
N PRO A 408 -3.31 4.30 -21.39
CA PRO A 408 -3.28 5.08 -22.63
C PRO A 408 -1.87 5.27 -23.22
N GLU A 409 -0.83 5.22 -22.41
CA GLU A 409 0.56 5.45 -22.80
C GLU A 409 1.39 4.17 -22.81
N PHE A 410 1.06 3.21 -21.94
CA PHE A 410 1.79 1.95 -21.75
C PHE A 410 0.85 0.76 -21.91
N TYR A 411 1.28 -0.24 -22.69
CA TYR A 411 0.43 -1.37 -23.09
C TYR A 411 0.84 -2.70 -22.44
N ALA A 412 2.02 -2.78 -21.86
CA ALA A 412 2.56 -3.99 -21.25
C ALA A 412 2.78 -3.81 -19.75
N SER A 413 2.62 -4.88 -18.98
CA SER A 413 3.01 -4.90 -17.57
C SER A 413 4.52 -4.78 -17.42
N ASN A 414 4.97 -4.05 -16.43
CA ASN A 414 6.36 -4.00 -15.98
C ASN A 414 6.57 -4.68 -14.62
N GLY A 415 5.64 -5.56 -14.24
CA GLY A 415 5.78 -6.42 -13.06
C GLY A 415 5.49 -5.69 -11.75
N HIS A 416 4.52 -4.78 -11.72
CA HIS A 416 4.13 -4.04 -10.52
C HIS A 416 2.67 -4.28 -10.10
N ALA A 417 2.04 -5.33 -10.61
CA ALA A 417 0.71 -5.72 -10.16
C ALA A 417 0.76 -6.29 -8.75
N ARG A 418 0.15 -5.62 -7.78
CA ARG A 418 0.11 -6.05 -6.38
C ARG A 418 -1.31 -6.07 -5.86
N SER A 419 -1.60 -6.98 -4.95
CA SER A 419 -2.92 -7.14 -4.33
C SER A 419 -2.81 -7.46 -2.85
N ALA A 420 -3.82 -7.08 -2.09
CA ALA A 420 -3.98 -7.51 -0.70
C ALA A 420 -5.00 -8.65 -0.66
N LEU A 421 -4.65 -9.77 -0.02
CA LEU A 421 -5.57 -10.91 0.24
C LEU A 421 -6.34 -11.39 -1.01
N LEU A 422 -5.68 -11.47 -2.17
CA LEU A 422 -6.29 -11.84 -3.46
C LEU A 422 -7.42 -10.89 -3.91
N SER A 423 -7.35 -9.62 -3.56
CA SER A 423 -8.23 -8.58 -4.12
C SER A 423 -7.83 -8.24 -5.57
N ASP A 424 -8.50 -7.26 -6.17
CA ASP A 424 -8.09 -6.73 -7.47
C ASP A 424 -6.63 -6.28 -7.43
N THR A 425 -5.89 -6.56 -8.51
CA THR A 425 -4.49 -6.15 -8.65
C THR A 425 -4.41 -4.72 -9.14
N HIS A 426 -3.52 -3.94 -8.52
CA HIS A 426 -3.23 -2.57 -8.90
C HIS A 426 -1.73 -2.37 -9.11
N PRO A 427 -1.31 -1.51 -10.05
CA PRO A 427 0.09 -1.08 -10.12
C PRO A 427 0.45 -0.27 -8.87
N LEU A 428 1.28 -0.83 -8.00
CA LEU A 428 1.68 -0.22 -6.73
C LEU A 428 3.19 -0.24 -6.55
N PRO A 429 3.76 0.74 -5.81
CA PRO A 429 5.18 0.79 -5.53
C PRO A 429 5.64 -0.40 -4.68
N SER A 430 6.89 -0.76 -4.86
CA SER A 430 7.61 -1.77 -4.10
C SER A 430 8.66 -1.13 -3.20
N ASN A 431 9.83 -0.82 -3.76
CA ASN A 431 10.89 -0.08 -3.12
C ASN A 431 11.13 1.21 -3.91
N LEU A 432 10.43 2.25 -3.53
CA LEU A 432 10.48 3.54 -4.20
C LEU A 432 11.70 4.33 -3.71
N ILE A 433 12.53 4.80 -4.62
CA ILE A 433 13.78 5.51 -4.33
C ILE A 433 13.69 6.92 -4.89
N PHE A 434 13.67 7.92 -4.00
CA PHE A 434 13.65 9.34 -4.33
C PHE A 434 15.03 9.93 -4.04
N GLU A 435 15.71 10.40 -5.06
CA GLU A 435 17.08 10.93 -4.97
C GLU A 435 17.22 12.23 -5.76
N SER A 436 18.20 13.07 -5.36
CA SER A 436 18.57 14.28 -6.08
C SER A 436 20.08 14.33 -6.34
N ASN A 437 20.46 14.69 -7.56
CA ASN A 437 21.88 14.96 -7.89
C ASN A 437 22.37 16.34 -7.38
N ALA A 438 21.44 17.19 -6.90
CA ALA A 438 21.70 18.49 -6.29
C ALA A 438 21.38 18.46 -4.77
N ALA A 439 21.50 17.30 -4.13
CA ALA A 439 21.19 17.12 -2.71
C ALA A 439 22.15 17.91 -1.81
N GLU A 440 21.60 18.54 -0.78
CA GLU A 440 22.28 19.37 0.19
C GLU A 440 22.52 18.60 1.52
N SER A 441 23.52 19.00 2.30
CA SER A 441 23.63 18.43 3.65
C SER A 441 22.45 18.88 4.52
N PRO A 442 22.02 18.10 5.54
CA PRO A 442 20.94 18.51 6.44
C PRO A 442 21.20 19.87 7.09
N ALA A 443 22.48 20.17 7.41
CA ALA A 443 22.87 21.46 7.98
C ALA A 443 22.71 22.63 7.00
N ASP A 444 23.05 22.43 5.73
CA ASP A 444 22.88 23.46 4.71
C ASP A 444 21.41 23.63 4.31
N LEU A 445 20.65 22.51 4.26
CA LEU A 445 19.21 22.53 4.06
C LEU A 445 18.49 23.31 5.17
N LYS A 446 18.91 23.12 6.44
CA LYS A 446 18.38 23.86 7.61
C LYS A 446 18.70 25.36 7.51
N LYS A 447 19.91 25.73 7.08
CA LYS A 447 20.28 27.15 6.85
C LYS A 447 19.41 27.77 5.76
N LYS A 448 19.22 27.05 4.66
CA LYS A 448 18.38 27.48 3.55
C LYS A 448 16.92 27.66 3.99
N PHE A 449 16.40 26.72 4.78
CA PHE A 449 15.08 26.81 5.40
C PHE A 449 14.92 28.11 6.22
N LEU A 450 15.86 28.39 7.13
CA LEU A 450 15.83 29.62 7.93
C LEU A 450 15.99 30.90 7.08
N SER A 451 16.77 30.83 5.99
CA SER A 451 16.87 31.96 5.04
C SER A 451 15.54 32.24 4.34
N LEU A 452 14.89 31.21 3.79
CA LEU A 452 13.59 31.35 3.15
C LEU A 452 12.55 31.89 4.14
N CYS A 453 12.54 31.36 5.36
CA CYS A 453 11.66 31.81 6.42
C CYS A 453 11.82 33.32 6.69
N LYS A 454 13.07 33.79 6.75
CA LYS A 454 13.39 35.22 6.93
C LYS A 454 12.97 36.08 5.74
N ASP A 455 13.22 35.58 4.52
CA ASP A 455 12.91 36.30 3.28
C ASP A 455 11.39 36.47 3.10
N ASP A 456 10.58 35.52 3.58
CA ASP A 456 9.12 35.58 3.63
C ASP A 456 8.58 36.40 4.81
N GLY A 457 9.48 36.93 5.68
CA GLY A 457 9.12 37.81 6.78
C GLY A 457 8.56 37.10 8.01
N HIS A 458 8.81 35.81 8.16
CA HIS A 458 8.40 35.04 9.33
C HIS A 458 9.43 35.11 10.46
N ASP A 459 8.98 35.18 11.70
CA ASP A 459 9.84 35.07 12.88
C ASP A 459 10.21 33.61 13.19
N TRP A 460 9.41 32.66 12.72
CA TRP A 460 9.58 31.21 12.87
C TRP A 460 8.92 30.49 11.69
N CYS A 461 9.39 29.27 11.41
CA CYS A 461 8.78 28.37 10.42
C CYS A 461 8.62 26.96 10.98
N ILE A 462 7.93 26.11 10.26
CA ILE A 462 7.55 24.76 10.70
C ILE A 462 8.52 23.70 10.18
N GLU A 463 8.98 22.86 11.11
CA GLU A 463 9.67 21.60 10.83
C GLU A 463 8.79 20.43 11.26
N VAL A 464 8.60 19.46 10.35
CA VAL A 464 7.81 18.24 10.56
C VAL A 464 8.77 17.07 10.73
N ARG A 465 8.75 16.42 11.91
CA ARG A 465 9.64 15.28 12.20
C ARG A 465 8.93 13.94 12.17
N ARG A 466 7.61 13.92 12.38
CA ARG A 466 6.84 12.68 12.30
C ARG A 466 5.44 12.95 11.77
N MET A 467 5.04 12.11 10.83
CA MET A 467 3.67 12.02 10.32
C MET A 467 2.93 10.87 11.00
N ASP A 468 1.62 10.93 10.97
CA ASP A 468 0.79 9.80 11.39
C ASP A 468 1.07 8.55 10.54
N ASN A 469 0.90 7.39 11.17
CA ASN A 469 0.89 6.10 10.49
C ASN A 469 -0.53 5.52 10.56
N PRO A 470 -1.30 5.58 9.45
CA PRO A 470 -2.69 5.09 9.43
C PRO A 470 -2.84 3.60 9.80
N ALA A 471 -1.76 2.84 9.71
CA ALA A 471 -1.73 1.44 10.14
C ALA A 471 -1.86 1.29 11.67
N ILE A 472 -1.44 2.30 12.43
CA ILE A 472 -1.34 2.27 13.90
C ILE A 472 -2.36 3.20 14.54
N SER A 473 -2.59 4.37 13.94
CA SER A 473 -3.65 5.26 14.40
C SER A 473 -4.95 4.49 14.33
N SER A 474 -5.38 4.00 15.50
CA SER A 474 -6.65 3.32 15.62
C SER A 474 -7.72 4.25 15.05
N VAL A 475 -8.23 3.92 13.87
CA VAL A 475 -9.51 4.44 13.42
C VAL A 475 -10.48 4.06 14.53
N ARG A 476 -10.78 4.99 15.44
CA ARG A 476 -11.79 4.80 16.48
C ARG A 476 -13.09 4.51 15.76
N GLN A 477 -13.89 3.67 16.35
CA GLN A 477 -15.19 3.30 15.76
C GLN A 477 -16.09 4.53 15.55
N GLU A 478 -15.84 5.63 16.28
CA GLU A 478 -16.46 6.93 16.09
C GLU A 478 -15.92 7.66 14.85
N ASP A 479 -14.62 7.64 14.62
CA ASP A 479 -13.97 8.24 13.45
C ASP A 479 -14.33 7.49 12.16
N PHE A 480 -14.60 6.17 12.24
CA PHE A 480 -15.09 5.38 11.11
C PHE A 480 -16.41 5.94 10.55
N ASN A 481 -17.35 6.26 11.40
CA ASN A 481 -18.63 6.84 10.97
C ASN A 481 -18.48 8.28 10.43
N GLU A 482 -17.58 9.08 11.00
CA GLU A 482 -17.23 10.41 10.46
C GLU A 482 -16.50 10.30 9.14
N THR A 483 -15.54 9.39 9.00
CA THR A 483 -14.80 9.13 7.75
C THR A 483 -15.73 8.63 6.66
N VAL A 484 -16.64 7.69 6.96
CA VAL A 484 -17.67 7.22 6.03
C VAL A 484 -18.65 8.34 5.67
N GLY A 485 -19.01 9.18 6.63
CA GLY A 485 -19.85 10.37 6.40
C GLY A 485 -19.18 11.41 5.50
N ALA A 486 -17.91 11.70 5.72
CA ALA A 486 -17.10 12.61 4.91
C ALA A 486 -16.90 12.09 3.49
N LEU A 487 -16.62 10.78 3.34
CA LEU A 487 -16.50 10.10 2.05
C LEU A 487 -17.83 10.14 1.27
N ALA A 488 -18.95 9.85 1.95
CA ALA A 488 -20.30 9.92 1.36
C ALA A 488 -20.68 11.36 0.97
N ALA A 489 -20.12 12.37 1.63
CA ALA A 489 -20.28 13.78 1.31
C ALA A 489 -19.32 14.29 0.21
N GLY A 490 -18.43 13.43 -0.33
CA GLY A 490 -17.46 13.80 -1.35
C GLY A 490 -16.30 14.67 -0.82
N ILE A 491 -16.09 14.68 0.48
CA ILE A 491 -14.99 15.41 1.12
C ILE A 491 -13.77 14.46 1.12
N SER A 492 -12.96 14.50 0.08
CA SER A 492 -11.60 13.97 0.18
C SER A 492 -10.80 14.97 1.02
N SER A 493 -10.59 14.65 2.28
CA SER A 493 -9.71 15.47 3.11
C SER A 493 -8.28 15.28 2.60
N GLY A 494 -7.78 16.22 1.82
CA GLY A 494 -6.34 16.34 1.54
C GLY A 494 -5.54 16.74 2.78
N GLU A 495 -6.16 16.63 3.93
CA GLU A 495 -5.59 16.92 5.25
C GLU A 495 -4.76 15.72 5.71
N ARG A 496 -3.56 16.00 6.22
CA ARG A 496 -2.65 15.00 6.77
C ARG A 496 -2.28 15.38 8.19
N LEU A 497 -2.23 14.39 9.07
CA LEU A 497 -1.94 14.59 10.47
C LEU A 497 -0.43 14.47 10.75
N PRO A 498 0.27 15.57 11.02
CA PRO A 498 1.59 15.52 11.60
C PRO A 498 1.48 15.24 13.10
N LEU A 499 2.32 14.35 13.63
CA LEU A 499 2.34 14.03 15.06
C LEU A 499 3.37 14.87 15.80
N VAL A 500 4.52 15.15 15.17
CA VAL A 500 5.62 15.89 15.79
C VAL A 500 6.01 17.05 14.92
N LEU A 501 5.70 18.25 15.39
CA LEU A 501 5.95 19.54 14.77
C LEU A 501 6.80 20.42 15.66
N TYR A 502 7.71 21.17 15.05
CA TYR A 502 8.48 22.21 15.74
C TYR A 502 8.30 23.57 15.05
N ARG A 503 8.17 24.63 15.84
CA ARG A 503 8.50 25.97 15.41
C ARG A 503 9.99 26.16 15.52
N VAL A 504 10.61 26.59 14.46
CA VAL A 504 12.03 26.90 14.43
C VAL A 504 12.18 28.41 14.23
N TYR A 505 12.72 29.08 15.24
CA TYR A 505 12.85 30.53 15.25
C TYR A 505 14.03 31.01 14.41
N VAL A 506 13.79 32.04 13.59
CA VAL A 506 14.81 32.60 12.66
C VAL A 506 15.94 33.30 13.41
N SER A 507 15.65 33.89 14.58
CA SER A 507 16.59 34.70 15.34
C SER A 507 17.82 33.93 15.83
N ASP A 508 17.63 32.67 16.27
CA ASP A 508 18.67 31.89 16.95
C ASP A 508 18.63 30.38 16.60
N GLY A 509 17.64 29.96 15.79
CA GLY A 509 17.45 28.55 15.47
C GLY A 509 16.81 27.73 16.60
N HIS A 510 16.30 28.38 17.66
CA HIS A 510 15.60 27.69 18.75
C HIS A 510 14.39 26.91 18.21
N GLU A 511 14.18 25.73 18.76
CA GLU A 511 13.12 24.81 18.38
C GLU A 511 12.11 24.66 19.51
N GLU A 512 10.84 24.92 19.21
CA GLU A 512 9.73 24.78 20.16
C GLU A 512 8.77 23.71 19.65
N LEU A 513 8.57 22.63 20.43
CA LEU A 513 7.59 21.60 20.11
C LEU A 513 6.18 22.18 20.18
N VAL A 514 5.34 21.89 19.18
CA VAL A 514 3.95 22.37 19.07
C VAL A 514 3.01 21.24 18.69
N ARG A 515 1.70 21.40 18.96
CA ARG A 515 0.67 20.39 18.70
C ARG A 515 -0.59 20.95 18.03
N GLY A 516 -1.48 20.06 17.57
CA GLY A 516 -2.83 20.41 17.14
C GLY A 516 -2.89 21.04 15.76
N GLY A 517 -1.94 20.76 14.88
CA GLY A 517 -1.95 21.20 13.49
C GLY A 517 -2.38 20.11 12.52
N LEU A 518 -3.02 20.51 11.42
CA LEU A 518 -3.30 19.68 10.26
C LEU A 518 -2.56 20.27 9.04
N LEU A 519 -1.82 19.44 8.33
CA LEU A 519 -1.21 19.83 7.07
C LEU A 519 -2.30 19.85 5.98
N ASN A 520 -2.45 21.00 5.32
CA ASN A 520 -3.45 21.20 4.29
C ASN A 520 -2.81 21.46 2.93
N GLY A 521 -3.51 21.11 1.85
CA GLY A 521 -3.14 21.46 0.48
C GLY A 521 -1.87 20.81 -0.08
N LEU A 522 -1.19 19.94 0.68
CA LEU A 522 0.00 19.23 0.20
C LEU A 522 -0.36 18.18 -0.87
N ASN A 523 0.22 18.35 -2.05
CA ASN A 523 -0.06 17.54 -3.22
C ASN A 523 1.17 17.45 -4.15
N LEU A 524 1.01 16.89 -5.35
CA LEU A 524 2.10 16.77 -6.32
C LEU A 524 2.73 18.12 -6.73
N ARG A 525 2.00 19.23 -6.66
CA ARG A 525 2.57 20.55 -6.96
C ARG A 525 3.55 20.99 -5.87
N SER A 526 3.25 20.67 -4.61
CA SER A 526 4.16 20.94 -3.49
C SER A 526 5.48 20.20 -3.67
N ILE A 527 5.43 18.93 -4.10
CA ILE A 527 6.64 18.13 -4.38
C ILE A 527 7.35 18.57 -5.67
N ARG A 528 6.63 19.10 -6.65
CA ARG A 528 7.25 19.67 -7.86
C ARG A 528 8.02 20.96 -7.59
N ASN A 529 7.63 21.70 -6.56
CA ASN A 529 8.18 23.01 -6.19
C ASN A 529 9.01 22.93 -4.91
N LEU A 530 9.82 21.85 -4.75
CA LEU A 530 10.74 21.77 -3.62
C LEU A 530 11.84 22.84 -3.72
N ALA A 531 12.07 23.54 -2.63
CA ALA A 531 13.19 24.47 -2.50
C ALA A 531 14.52 23.74 -2.31
N GLY A 532 14.51 22.57 -1.69
CA GLY A 532 15.72 21.77 -1.45
C GLY A 532 15.44 20.32 -1.14
N VAL A 533 16.47 19.49 -1.32
CA VAL A 533 16.44 18.05 -1.07
C VAL A 533 17.71 17.67 -0.30
N GLY A 534 17.57 16.95 0.79
CA GLY A 534 18.68 16.48 1.62
C GLY A 534 19.49 15.36 0.97
N ASN A 535 20.71 15.11 1.48
CA ASN A 535 21.55 13.96 1.12
C ASN A 535 21.52 12.84 2.19
N ASP A 536 20.56 12.90 3.09
CA ASP A 536 20.36 12.05 4.25
C ASP A 536 19.33 10.95 4.02
N GLY A 537 19.20 10.48 2.80
CA GLY A 537 18.22 9.45 2.39
C GLY A 537 18.12 8.29 3.40
N THR A 538 16.93 8.03 3.88
CA THR A 538 16.65 6.93 4.82
C THR A 538 15.51 6.06 4.31
N VAL A 539 15.53 4.79 4.73
CA VAL A 539 14.45 3.84 4.42
C VAL A 539 13.29 4.10 5.37
N PHE A 540 12.12 4.36 4.81
CA PHE A 540 10.85 4.39 5.49
C PHE A 540 10.02 3.19 5.02
N ASP A 541 9.83 2.20 5.90
CA ASP A 541 9.03 1.02 5.67
C ASP A 541 7.58 1.29 6.05
N TYR A 542 6.65 0.90 5.20
CA TYR A 542 5.22 1.11 5.43
C TYR A 542 4.38 0.00 4.81
N LEU A 543 3.10 0.00 5.13
CA LEU A 543 2.12 -0.92 4.55
C LEU A 543 1.23 -0.15 3.58
N GLU A 544 1.39 -0.44 2.29
CA GLU A 544 0.54 0.13 1.26
C GLU A 544 -0.85 -0.48 1.35
N ASN A 545 -1.87 0.37 1.35
CA ASN A 545 -3.25 -0.07 1.31
C ASN A 545 -3.84 0.22 -0.07
N PRO A 546 -3.98 -0.79 -0.96
CA PRO A 546 -4.52 -0.59 -2.31
C PRO A 546 -5.98 -0.15 -2.32
N ALA A 547 -6.65 -0.31 -1.19
CA ALA A 547 -8.03 0.07 -0.99
C ALA A 547 -8.16 1.41 -0.26
N GLU A 548 -7.27 2.39 -0.50
CA GLU A 548 -7.53 3.77 -0.12
C GLU A 548 -8.84 4.21 -0.80
N GLY A 549 -9.91 4.16 -0.03
CA GLY A 549 -11.28 4.37 -0.43
C GLY A 549 -12.22 3.58 0.45
N PHE A 550 -13.50 3.60 0.14
CA PHE A 550 -14.56 2.96 0.91
C PHE A 550 -14.28 1.48 1.28
N ALA A 551 -13.65 0.71 0.38
CA ALA A 551 -13.26 -0.67 0.64
C ALA A 551 -12.09 -0.80 1.64
N GLY A 552 -11.12 0.14 1.64
CA GLY A 552 -9.99 0.14 2.58
C GLY A 552 -10.40 0.37 4.02
N THR A 553 -11.38 1.25 4.24
CA THR A 553 -11.94 1.48 5.58
C THR A 553 -12.74 0.29 6.09
N ALA A 554 -13.40 -0.47 5.21
CA ALA A 554 -14.10 -1.70 5.58
C ALA A 554 -13.15 -2.89 5.82
N LEU A 555 -12.04 -2.98 5.08
CA LEU A 555 -11.00 -4.01 5.26
C LEU A 555 -10.02 -3.66 6.38
N GLY A 556 -9.91 -2.40 6.80
CA GLY A 556 -9.17 -1.94 7.99
C GLY A 556 -9.61 -2.62 9.29
N ALA A 557 -10.78 -3.31 9.28
CA ALA A 557 -11.25 -4.16 10.38
C ALA A 557 -10.35 -5.40 10.61
N PHE A 558 -9.47 -5.77 9.68
CA PHE A 558 -8.62 -6.98 9.77
C PHE A 558 -7.22 -6.76 10.36
N GLY A 559 -6.92 -5.56 10.81
CA GLY A 559 -5.59 -5.21 11.30
C GLY A 559 -4.61 -4.94 10.15
N SER A 560 -4.04 -3.76 10.13
CA SER A 560 -3.22 -3.22 9.04
C SER A 560 -2.06 -4.13 8.60
N ALA A 561 -1.38 -4.79 9.54
CA ALA A 561 -0.27 -5.70 9.24
C ALA A 561 -0.70 -6.97 8.50
N GLN A 562 -1.96 -7.39 8.57
CA GLN A 562 -2.46 -8.59 7.89
C GLN A 562 -3.00 -8.30 6.48
N ALA A 563 -3.39 -7.06 6.21
CA ALA A 563 -4.04 -6.65 4.96
C ALA A 563 -3.20 -5.68 4.11
N GLY A 564 -2.21 -5.00 4.70
CA GLY A 564 -1.35 -4.08 3.99
C GLY A 564 -0.28 -4.78 3.17
N ILE A 565 0.14 -4.16 2.08
CA ILE A 565 1.20 -4.64 1.20
C ILE A 565 2.54 -4.04 1.64
N PRO A 566 3.52 -4.87 2.09
CA PRO A 566 4.83 -4.36 2.50
C PRO A 566 5.49 -3.56 1.38
N SER A 567 5.86 -2.32 1.68
CA SER A 567 6.51 -1.40 0.74
C SER A 567 7.55 -0.55 1.47
N SER A 568 8.55 -0.08 0.75
CA SER A 568 9.57 0.81 1.29
C SER A 568 9.70 2.05 0.42
N ILE A 569 10.00 3.17 1.03
CA ILE A 569 10.44 4.36 0.31
C ILE A 569 11.76 4.86 0.89
N VAL A 570 12.72 5.10 0.02
CA VAL A 570 13.93 5.85 0.36
C VAL A 570 13.65 7.32 0.12
N ALA A 571 13.66 8.10 1.18
CA ALA A 571 13.40 9.52 1.12
C ALA A 571 14.45 10.30 1.91
N PRO A 572 14.98 11.39 1.37
CA PRO A 572 15.78 12.37 2.11
C PRO A 572 14.88 13.41 2.76
N SER A 573 15.46 14.27 3.60
CA SER A 573 14.79 15.49 4.08
C SER A 573 14.37 16.37 2.91
N LEU A 574 13.19 16.99 3.03
CA LEU A 574 12.60 17.82 1.98
C LEU A 574 12.30 19.23 2.50
N LEU A 575 12.70 20.24 1.74
CA LEU A 575 12.35 21.63 1.99
C LEU A 575 11.31 22.10 0.96
N LEU A 576 10.10 22.38 1.42
CA LEU A 576 9.04 22.99 0.62
C LEU A 576 9.16 24.51 0.65
N GLU A 577 8.92 25.15 -0.50
CA GLU A 577 8.83 26.62 -0.57
C GLU A 577 7.62 27.13 0.22
N GLU A 578 6.50 26.42 0.14
CA GLU A 578 5.25 26.79 0.79
C GLU A 578 4.48 25.54 1.22
N GLY A 579 3.99 25.56 2.44
CA GLY A 579 3.06 24.59 3.00
C GLY A 579 2.11 25.28 3.96
N GLU A 580 0.95 24.70 4.18
CA GLU A 580 -0.10 25.23 5.06
C GLU A 580 -0.30 24.31 6.25
N VAL A 581 -0.32 24.89 7.45
CA VAL A 581 -0.79 24.24 8.68
C VAL A 581 -2.05 24.96 9.13
N ARG A 582 -3.13 24.21 9.25
CA ARG A 582 -4.34 24.69 9.92
C ARG A 582 -4.24 24.36 11.40
N GLY A 583 -4.21 25.38 12.24
CA GLY A 583 -4.25 25.24 13.68
C GLY A 583 -5.62 24.74 14.17
N PHE A 584 -5.65 24.22 15.36
CA PHE A 584 -6.90 23.80 15.99
C PHE A 584 -7.65 25.03 16.56
N HIS A 585 -8.85 25.30 16.05
CA HIS A 585 -9.68 26.45 16.47
C HIS A 585 -10.88 26.05 17.34
N GLY A 586 -11.07 24.75 17.62
CA GLY A 586 -12.15 24.25 18.44
C GLY A 586 -11.85 24.26 19.94
N GLU A 587 -12.87 24.16 20.77
CA GLU A 587 -12.66 23.74 22.15
C GLU A 587 -12.48 22.21 22.17
N PRO A 588 -11.38 21.70 22.72
CA PRO A 588 -11.22 20.26 22.86
C PRO A 588 -12.36 19.68 23.69
N ARG A 589 -12.90 18.57 23.25
CA ARG A 589 -14.00 17.89 23.94
C ARG A 589 -13.47 17.32 25.26
N ARG A 590 -13.68 18.03 26.36
CA ARG A 590 -13.34 17.53 27.68
C ARG A 590 -14.23 16.34 28.01
N LEU A 591 -13.67 15.14 27.93
CA LEU A 591 -14.33 13.97 28.48
C LEU A 591 -14.42 14.11 30.00
N PRO A 592 -15.50 13.63 30.65
CA PRO A 592 -15.57 13.66 32.10
C PRO A 592 -14.38 12.91 32.69
N LEU A 593 -13.59 13.62 33.51
CA LEU A 593 -12.44 13.05 34.20
C LEU A 593 -12.91 11.97 35.17
N VAL A 594 -12.51 10.75 34.94
CA VAL A 594 -12.53 9.71 35.96
C VAL A 594 -11.40 10.02 36.92
N THR A 595 -11.64 9.91 38.22
CA THR A 595 -10.61 10.07 39.27
C THR A 595 -9.36 9.24 38.97
N GLU A 596 -8.20 9.79 39.32
CA GLU A 596 -6.90 9.14 39.09
C GLU A 596 -6.93 7.62 39.39
N PRO A 597 -6.36 6.79 38.53
CA PRO A 597 -6.29 5.36 38.79
C PRO A 597 -5.46 5.10 40.07
N PRO A 598 -5.82 4.12 40.90
CA PRO A 598 -5.03 3.77 42.07
C PRO A 598 -3.69 3.17 41.62
N LEU A 599 -2.69 4.03 41.46
CA LEU A 599 -1.31 3.62 41.19
C LEU A 599 -0.63 3.35 42.53
N ASN A 600 -0.94 2.23 43.18
CA ASN A 600 -0.23 1.71 44.34
C ASN A 600 0.45 0.40 43.99
#